data_b8e46f61fc0b9af77477ae4d32e07ee7
#
_entry.id   b8e46f61fc0b9af77477ae4d32e07ee7
#
_cell.length_a   1.000
_cell.length_b   1.000
_cell.length_c   1.000
_cell.angle_alpha   90.00
_cell.angle_beta   90.00
_cell.angle_gamma   90.00
#
_symmetry.space_group_name_H-M   'P 1'
#
loop_
_entity.id
_entity.type
_entity.pdbx_description
1 polymer ?
#
loop_
_entity_poly.entity_id
_entity_poly.type
_entity_poly.pdbx_seq_one_letter_code
_entity_poly.pdbx_strand_id
1 'polypeptide(L)'
;MNKLTSAIKVLVVDDQPLIVEELCEFIESSGYRCVPCESSPQALRRFSEDAEIGLVLCDLHMPDMDGIELVQAMQRVAGRQRAFEAIMLTGQADKQDVIKALRAGISDYYQKPINLDEMLEGLQRQEVALQERQKELHLGHLNQKLQYLSESIDDLYQDLDKVRRSPVAAAETDGERSSDDVASLELPTIFTQLSPRQMDVARLVGNGQTNYQIACELGITENTVKLYVSQVLRLTHMHNRTQLALALSPSTSTMRQRVTAH
;
A
#
# COMPACT_ATOMS: atom_id res chain seq x y z
N MET A 1 34.05 17.45 4.66
CA MET A 1 33.12 16.48 4.12
C MET A 1 31.80 16.65 4.88
N ASN A 2 30.73 17.08 4.24
CA ASN A 2 29.41 17.19 4.89
C ASN A 2 28.98 15.78 5.29
N LYS A 3 29.03 15.45 6.58
CA LYS A 3 28.35 14.26 7.11
C LYS A 3 26.86 14.48 6.89
N LEU A 4 26.28 13.75 5.93
CA LEU A 4 24.83 13.64 5.80
C LEU A 4 24.33 13.03 7.12
N THR A 5 23.76 13.83 7.97
CA THR A 5 23.13 13.34 9.20
C THR A 5 21.89 12.55 8.78
N SER A 6 21.88 11.25 9.10
CA SER A 6 20.69 10.42 8.84
C SER A 6 19.46 11.05 9.50
N ALA A 7 18.34 11.09 8.79
CA ALA A 7 17.08 11.53 9.36
C ALA A 7 16.50 10.55 10.39
N ILE A 8 17.02 9.29 10.37
CA ILE A 8 16.57 8.20 11.23
C ILE A 8 17.31 8.28 12.56
N LYS A 9 16.61 8.10 13.66
CA LYS A 9 17.18 7.97 15.00
C LYS A 9 17.42 6.51 15.34
N VAL A 10 18.52 6.27 16.05
CA VAL A 10 18.88 4.97 16.62
C VAL A 10 18.55 4.96 18.10
N LEU A 11 17.67 4.08 18.53
CA LEU A 11 17.38 3.82 19.92
C LEU A 11 18.38 2.78 20.44
N VAL A 12 19.13 3.12 21.47
CA VAL A 12 20.09 2.21 22.13
C VAL A 12 19.56 1.84 23.50
N VAL A 13 19.44 0.53 23.75
CA VAL A 13 18.83 0.00 24.97
C VAL A 13 19.75 -1.05 25.59
N ASP A 14 20.26 -0.78 26.76
CA ASP A 14 21.10 -1.68 27.56
C ASP A 14 20.96 -1.33 29.03
N ASP A 15 20.90 -2.29 29.94
CA ASP A 15 20.80 -2.05 31.37
C ASP A 15 22.12 -1.56 32.02
N GLN A 16 23.20 -1.55 31.26
CA GLN A 16 24.50 -1.04 31.65
C GLN A 16 24.72 0.37 31.08
N PRO A 17 24.65 1.45 31.89
CA PRO A 17 24.75 2.83 31.43
C PRO A 17 26.02 3.14 30.62
N LEU A 18 27.16 2.54 31.02
CA LEU A 18 28.44 2.72 30.33
C LEU A 18 28.41 2.18 28.89
N ILE A 19 27.74 1.06 28.66
CA ILE A 19 27.56 0.51 27.30
C ILE A 19 26.67 1.42 26.45
N VAL A 20 25.59 1.93 27.04
CA VAL A 20 24.70 2.89 26.36
C VAL A 20 25.48 4.14 25.94
N GLU A 21 26.27 4.71 26.85
CA GLU A 21 27.08 5.90 26.59
C GLU A 21 28.11 5.65 25.47
N GLU A 22 28.89 4.58 25.54
CA GLU A 22 29.88 4.21 24.53
C GLU A 22 29.29 3.99 23.15
N LEU A 23 28.18 3.25 23.08
CA LEU A 23 27.46 2.99 21.82
C LEU A 23 26.89 4.27 21.24
N CYS A 24 26.26 5.12 22.06
CA CYS A 24 25.71 6.38 21.59
C CYS A 24 26.81 7.32 21.07
N GLU A 25 27.94 7.45 21.76
CA GLU A 25 29.06 8.28 21.30
C GLU A 25 29.57 7.79 19.93
N PHE A 26 29.74 6.50 19.76
CA PHE A 26 30.18 5.91 18.50
C PHE A 26 29.17 6.15 17.37
N ILE A 27 27.88 5.91 17.61
CA ILE A 27 26.79 6.07 16.65
C ILE A 27 26.66 7.53 16.23
N GLU A 28 26.75 8.48 17.17
CA GLU A 28 26.72 9.93 16.89
C GLU A 28 27.95 10.38 16.11
N SER A 29 29.14 9.85 16.45
CA SER A 29 30.36 10.12 15.69
C SER A 29 30.25 9.64 14.23
N SER A 30 29.44 8.60 13.99
CA SER A 30 29.18 8.02 12.67
C SER A 30 28.07 8.75 11.88
N GLY A 31 27.45 9.78 12.47
CA GLY A 31 26.48 10.66 11.79
C GLY A 31 25.01 10.30 12.01
N TYR A 32 24.70 9.44 12.96
CA TYR A 32 23.33 9.15 13.39
C TYR A 32 22.96 10.03 14.61
N ARG A 33 21.65 10.11 14.87
CA ARG A 33 21.12 10.66 16.12
C ARG A 33 20.78 9.51 17.05
N CYS A 34 21.30 9.54 18.28
CA CYS A 34 21.10 8.49 19.28
C CYS A 34 20.02 8.86 20.30
N VAL A 35 19.26 7.88 20.74
CA VAL A 35 18.31 7.97 21.84
C VAL A 35 18.70 6.93 22.88
N PRO A 36 19.38 7.31 23.98
CA PRO A 36 19.82 6.40 25.02
C PRO A 36 18.66 5.95 25.92
N CYS A 37 18.65 4.67 26.28
CA CYS A 37 17.72 4.09 27.24
C CYS A 37 18.39 2.99 28.06
N GLU A 38 18.17 3.01 29.36
CA GLU A 38 18.75 2.07 30.33
C GLU A 38 17.75 1.00 30.79
N SER A 39 16.53 0.98 30.22
CA SER A 39 15.53 -0.03 30.54
C SER A 39 14.49 -0.18 29.43
N SER A 40 13.91 -1.37 29.33
CA SER A 40 12.85 -1.70 28.36
C SER A 40 11.60 -0.82 28.48
N PRO A 41 11.08 -0.50 29.69
CA PRO A 41 9.94 0.42 29.80
C PRO A 41 10.24 1.84 29.32
N GLN A 42 11.47 2.35 29.56
CA GLN A 42 11.91 3.64 29.06
C GLN A 42 12.00 3.63 27.52
N ALA A 43 12.59 2.58 26.97
CA ALA A 43 12.73 2.40 25.53
C ALA A 43 11.36 2.34 24.81
N LEU A 44 10.43 1.58 25.35
CA LEU A 44 9.08 1.47 24.78
C LEU A 44 8.32 2.82 24.80
N ARG A 45 8.48 3.61 25.87
CA ARG A 45 7.94 4.96 25.95
C ARG A 45 8.54 5.87 24.90
N ARG A 46 9.89 5.94 24.82
CA ARG A 46 10.60 6.76 23.82
C ARG A 46 10.20 6.39 22.40
N PHE A 47 10.11 5.09 22.11
CA PHE A 47 9.69 4.59 20.82
C PHE A 47 8.26 5.00 20.46
N SER A 48 7.34 5.01 21.43
CA SER A 48 5.95 5.42 21.20
C SER A 48 5.79 6.92 20.96
N GLU A 49 6.62 7.74 21.63
CA GLU A 49 6.58 9.20 21.58
C GLU A 49 7.32 9.79 20.37
N ASP A 50 8.35 9.09 19.86
CA ASP A 50 9.22 9.58 18.79
C ASP A 50 9.14 8.70 17.55
N ALA A 51 8.42 9.19 16.54
CA ALA A 51 8.24 8.47 15.27
C ALA A 51 9.50 8.46 14.37
N GLU A 52 10.52 9.25 14.66
CA GLU A 52 11.78 9.28 13.91
C GLU A 52 12.72 8.12 14.31
N ILE A 53 12.45 7.42 15.42
CA ILE A 53 13.16 6.20 15.80
C ILE A 53 12.81 5.11 14.78
N GLY A 54 13.78 4.72 13.97
CA GLY A 54 13.64 3.70 12.94
C GLY A 54 14.59 2.53 13.10
N LEU A 55 15.70 2.71 13.86
CA LEU A 55 16.64 1.66 14.18
C LEU A 55 16.69 1.44 15.69
N VAL A 56 16.78 0.20 16.13
CA VAL A 56 16.84 -0.19 17.54
C VAL A 56 18.02 -1.10 17.75
N LEU A 57 18.94 -0.72 18.62
CA LEU A 57 19.99 -1.57 19.17
C LEU A 57 19.59 -1.94 20.59
N CYS A 58 19.42 -3.21 20.87
CA CYS A 58 18.88 -3.66 22.15
C CYS A 58 19.67 -4.82 22.71
N ASP A 59 20.04 -4.73 23.98
CA ASP A 59 20.57 -5.90 24.68
C ASP A 59 19.50 -6.99 24.83
N LEU A 60 19.93 -8.23 24.71
CA LEU A 60 19.04 -9.38 24.85
C LEU A 60 18.63 -9.60 26.31
N HIS A 61 19.60 -9.52 27.23
CA HIS A 61 19.41 -9.91 28.61
C HIS A 61 19.28 -8.69 29.52
N MET A 62 18.07 -8.16 29.62
CA MET A 62 17.76 -7.05 30.52
C MET A 62 16.81 -7.48 31.64
N PRO A 63 16.84 -6.81 32.80
CA PRO A 63 15.89 -7.03 33.88
C PRO A 63 14.44 -6.76 33.43
N ASP A 64 13.49 -7.45 33.98
CA ASP A 64 12.04 -7.32 33.84
C ASP A 64 11.49 -7.73 32.46
N MET A 65 12.00 -7.18 31.38
CA MET A 65 11.58 -7.46 30.00
C MET A 65 12.82 -7.63 29.14
N ASP A 66 12.99 -8.81 28.56
CA ASP A 66 14.12 -9.09 27.68
C ASP A 66 14.01 -8.34 26.32
N GLY A 67 15.12 -8.31 25.58
CA GLY A 67 15.16 -7.58 24.30
C GLY A 67 14.19 -8.11 23.26
N ILE A 68 13.90 -9.41 23.25
CA ILE A 68 12.94 -10.01 22.33
C ILE A 68 11.52 -9.56 22.67
N GLU A 69 11.15 -9.59 23.95
CA GLU A 69 9.87 -9.13 24.44
C GLU A 69 9.66 -7.63 24.16
N LEU A 70 10.72 -6.84 24.35
CA LEU A 70 10.72 -5.40 24.03
C LEU A 70 10.44 -5.16 22.54
N VAL A 71 11.15 -5.84 21.63
CA VAL A 71 10.93 -5.70 20.19
C VAL A 71 9.51 -6.12 19.80
N GLN A 72 8.98 -7.19 20.37
CA GLN A 72 7.58 -7.60 20.16
C GLN A 72 6.58 -6.56 20.70
N ALA A 73 6.87 -5.92 21.82
CA ALA A 73 6.05 -4.83 22.35
C ALA A 73 6.09 -3.61 21.40
N MET A 74 7.27 -3.25 20.88
CA MET A 74 7.44 -2.19 19.89
C MET A 74 6.68 -2.49 18.59
N GLN A 75 6.71 -3.74 18.11
CA GLN A 75 5.94 -4.15 16.93
C GLN A 75 4.42 -3.99 17.12
N ARG A 76 3.91 -4.28 18.31
CA ARG A 76 2.49 -4.05 18.66
C ARG A 76 2.13 -2.56 18.63
N VAL A 77 3.03 -1.70 19.14
CA VAL A 77 2.85 -0.24 19.13
C VAL A 77 2.96 0.32 17.71
N ALA A 78 3.93 -0.14 16.92
CA ALA A 78 4.15 0.29 15.54
C ALA A 78 2.98 -0.10 14.61
N GLY A 79 2.35 -1.23 14.87
CA GLY A 79 1.28 -1.77 14.03
C GLY A 79 1.70 -2.00 12.58
N ARG A 80 0.80 -1.70 11.64
CA ARG A 80 1.07 -1.82 10.19
C ARG A 80 1.56 -0.53 9.54
N GLN A 81 1.59 0.57 10.27
CA GLN A 81 1.83 1.90 9.70
C GLN A 81 3.25 2.41 9.90
N ARG A 82 3.99 1.81 10.83
CA ARG A 82 5.35 2.21 11.17
C ARG A 82 6.29 1.05 11.01
N ALA A 83 7.32 1.23 10.16
CA ALA A 83 8.42 0.28 10.03
C ALA A 83 9.59 0.70 10.91
N PHE A 84 10.25 -0.27 11.52
CA PHE A 84 11.53 -0.13 12.19
C PHE A 84 12.31 -1.44 12.05
N GLU A 85 13.63 -1.38 12.22
CA GLU A 85 14.50 -2.54 12.23
C GLU A 85 15.18 -2.66 13.60
N ALA A 86 15.26 -3.88 14.10
CA ALA A 86 15.86 -4.17 15.40
C ALA A 86 17.09 -5.06 15.26
N ILE A 87 18.17 -4.66 15.90
CA ILE A 87 19.42 -5.38 16.02
C ILE A 87 19.60 -5.77 17.49
N MET A 88 19.88 -7.04 17.74
CA MET A 88 20.09 -7.56 19.08
C MET A 88 21.57 -7.61 19.43
N LEU A 89 21.89 -7.18 20.65
CA LEU A 89 23.20 -7.32 21.27
C LEU A 89 23.12 -8.42 22.33
N THR A 90 24.11 -9.29 22.42
CA THR A 90 24.08 -10.39 23.39
C THR A 90 25.48 -10.75 23.89
N GLY A 91 25.62 -10.95 25.19
CA GLY A 91 26.87 -11.43 25.79
C GLY A 91 27.13 -12.93 25.52
N GLN A 92 26.10 -13.73 25.45
CA GLN A 92 26.15 -15.16 25.18
C GLN A 92 24.88 -15.59 24.45
N ALA A 93 25.00 -15.86 23.17
CA ALA A 93 23.87 -16.35 22.39
C ALA A 93 23.77 -17.87 22.49
N ASP A 94 22.71 -18.37 23.12
CA ASP A 94 22.31 -19.77 22.92
C ASP A 94 21.61 -19.89 21.56
N LYS A 95 21.77 -21.05 20.93
CA LYS A 95 21.11 -21.35 19.65
C LYS A 95 19.59 -21.13 19.71
N GLN A 96 19.00 -21.37 20.88
CA GLN A 96 17.56 -21.15 21.08
C GLN A 96 17.19 -19.68 21.07
N ASP A 97 18.03 -18.80 21.61
CA ASP A 97 17.77 -17.35 21.65
C ASP A 97 17.87 -16.72 20.26
N VAL A 98 18.84 -17.18 19.46
CA VAL A 98 18.94 -16.77 18.04
C VAL A 98 17.67 -17.18 17.26
N ILE A 99 17.17 -18.39 17.47
CA ILE A 99 15.93 -18.84 16.81
C ILE A 99 14.72 -18.03 17.26
N LYS A 100 14.61 -17.71 18.55
CA LYS A 100 13.52 -16.84 19.08
C LYS A 100 13.63 -15.43 18.49
N ALA A 101 14.82 -14.85 18.44
CA ALA A 101 15.09 -13.55 17.88
C ALA A 101 14.65 -13.47 16.40
N LEU A 102 15.06 -14.44 15.60
CA LEU A 102 14.64 -14.52 14.18
C LEU A 102 13.10 -14.64 14.01
N ARG A 103 12.44 -15.43 14.86
CA ARG A 103 10.97 -15.56 14.85
C ARG A 103 10.27 -14.29 15.33
N ALA A 104 10.91 -13.50 16.16
CA ALA A 104 10.42 -12.21 16.61
C ALA A 104 10.65 -11.09 15.57
N GLY A 105 11.25 -11.40 14.42
CA GLY A 105 11.51 -10.43 13.36
C GLY A 105 12.66 -9.47 13.66
N ILE A 106 13.64 -9.93 14.44
CA ILE A 106 14.89 -9.21 14.65
C ILE A 106 15.74 -9.36 13.39
N SER A 107 16.27 -8.24 12.91
CA SER A 107 16.90 -8.13 11.60
C SER A 107 18.35 -8.60 11.59
N ASP A 108 19.05 -8.43 12.74
CA ASP A 108 20.45 -8.85 12.89
C ASP A 108 20.80 -9.03 14.38
N TYR A 109 21.94 -9.68 14.68
CA TYR A 109 22.43 -9.80 16.05
C TYR A 109 23.95 -9.73 16.11
N TYR A 110 24.50 -9.17 17.21
CA TYR A 110 25.93 -9.05 17.47
C TYR A 110 26.27 -9.58 18.86
N GLN A 111 27.36 -10.35 18.93
CA GLN A 111 27.84 -10.85 20.17
C GLN A 111 28.79 -9.84 20.83
N LYS A 112 28.63 -9.62 22.14
CA LYS A 112 29.56 -8.84 22.96
C LYS A 112 30.87 -9.66 23.25
N PRO A 113 32.09 -9.09 23.16
CA PRO A 113 32.38 -7.69 22.88
C PRO A 113 32.09 -7.32 21.42
N ILE A 114 31.44 -6.16 21.21
CA ILE A 114 30.93 -5.74 19.92
C ILE A 114 32.08 -5.19 19.06
N ASN A 115 32.21 -5.67 17.83
CA ASN A 115 33.01 -4.99 16.83
C ASN A 115 32.21 -3.80 16.29
N LEU A 116 32.60 -2.59 16.65
CA LEU A 116 31.87 -1.37 16.33
C LEU A 116 31.78 -1.10 14.82
N ASP A 117 32.84 -1.44 14.06
CA ASP A 117 32.83 -1.27 12.60
C ASP A 117 31.81 -2.23 11.93
N GLU A 118 31.80 -3.49 12.35
CA GLU A 118 30.84 -4.49 11.87
C GLU A 118 29.39 -4.12 12.23
N MET A 119 29.18 -3.62 13.44
CA MET A 119 27.89 -3.12 13.89
C MET A 119 27.42 -1.91 13.06
N LEU A 120 28.34 -0.99 12.73
CA LEU A 120 28.03 0.17 11.88
C LEU A 120 27.63 -0.27 10.47
N GLU A 121 28.34 -1.22 9.87
CA GLU A 121 27.94 -1.80 8.58
C GLU A 121 26.56 -2.45 8.65
N GLY A 122 26.26 -3.14 9.75
CA GLY A 122 24.94 -3.69 10.01
C GLY A 122 23.87 -2.63 10.11
N LEU A 123 24.10 -1.56 10.89
CA LEU A 123 23.19 -0.42 10.97
C LEU A 123 22.90 0.19 9.60
N GLN A 124 23.92 0.38 8.77
CA GLN A 124 23.76 0.92 7.42
C GLN A 124 22.93 -0.01 6.52
N ARG A 125 23.14 -1.33 6.61
CA ARG A 125 22.32 -2.31 5.88
C ARG A 125 20.84 -2.24 6.30
N GLN A 126 20.61 -2.15 7.61
CA GLN A 126 19.25 -2.07 8.14
C GLN A 126 18.59 -0.72 7.83
N GLU A 127 19.34 0.36 7.75
CA GLU A 127 18.83 1.67 7.31
C GLU A 127 18.28 1.60 5.88
N VAL A 128 19.03 0.97 4.96
CA VAL A 128 18.60 0.79 3.57
C VAL A 128 17.33 -0.07 3.50
N ALA A 129 17.30 -1.20 4.21
CA ALA A 129 16.12 -2.08 4.26
C ALA A 129 14.88 -1.35 4.84
N LEU A 130 15.07 -0.54 5.88
CA LEU A 130 14.04 0.27 6.48
C LEU A 130 13.48 1.31 5.49
N GLN A 131 14.35 2.01 4.76
CA GLN A 131 13.94 2.99 3.76
C GLN A 131 13.12 2.36 2.65
N GLU A 132 13.47 1.18 2.18
CA GLU A 132 12.70 0.43 1.18
C GLU A 132 11.33 0.04 1.72
N ARG A 133 11.27 -0.51 2.93
CA ARG A 133 10.01 -0.87 3.61
C ARG A 133 9.10 0.35 3.84
N GLN A 134 9.68 1.48 4.22
CA GLN A 134 8.92 2.74 4.37
C GLN A 134 8.34 3.23 3.04
N LYS A 135 9.08 3.11 1.94
CA LYS A 135 8.57 3.42 0.59
C LYS A 135 7.40 2.52 0.20
N GLU A 136 7.49 1.23 0.46
CA GLU A 136 6.40 0.27 0.18
C GLU A 136 5.13 0.59 0.99
N LEU A 137 5.28 0.89 2.29
CA LEU A 137 4.16 1.33 3.13
C LEU A 137 3.53 2.62 2.61
N HIS A 138 4.34 3.59 2.21
CA HIS A 138 3.85 4.84 1.65
C HIS A 138 3.09 4.63 0.33
N LEU A 139 3.62 3.81 -0.57
CA LEU A 139 2.96 3.44 -1.82
C LEU A 139 1.64 2.70 -1.57
N GLY A 140 1.62 1.77 -0.60
CA GLY A 140 0.40 1.07 -0.19
C GLY A 140 -0.68 2.04 0.31
N HIS A 141 -0.30 3.02 1.13
CA HIS A 141 -1.20 4.05 1.63
C HIS A 141 -1.72 4.98 0.52
N LEU A 142 -0.86 5.37 -0.42
CA LEU A 142 -1.27 6.17 -1.59
C LEU A 142 -2.26 5.39 -2.47
N ASN A 143 -2.00 4.12 -2.73
CA ASN A 143 -2.92 3.27 -3.49
C ASN A 143 -4.28 3.15 -2.81
N GLN A 144 -4.31 2.99 -1.49
CA GLN A 144 -5.56 2.95 -0.72
C GLN A 144 -6.33 4.27 -0.80
N LYS A 145 -5.64 5.41 -0.71
CA LYS A 145 -6.26 6.74 -0.89
C LYS A 145 -6.82 6.92 -2.31
N LEU A 146 -6.08 6.50 -3.33
CA LEU A 146 -6.54 6.56 -4.71
C LEU A 146 -7.79 5.69 -4.92
N GLN A 147 -7.85 4.52 -4.33
CA GLN A 147 -9.02 3.65 -4.39
C GLN A 147 -10.24 4.32 -3.73
N TYR A 148 -10.07 4.88 -2.53
CA TYR A 148 -11.13 5.60 -1.84
C TYR A 148 -11.65 6.81 -2.63
N LEU A 149 -10.75 7.59 -3.25
CA LEU A 149 -11.14 8.71 -4.12
C LEU A 149 -11.91 8.24 -5.35
N SER A 150 -11.49 7.12 -5.96
CA SER A 150 -12.19 6.54 -7.11
C SER A 150 -13.61 6.10 -6.73
N GLU A 151 -13.79 5.44 -5.59
CA GLU A 151 -15.10 5.04 -5.07
C GLU A 151 -15.98 6.25 -4.77
N SER A 152 -15.41 7.30 -4.15
CA SER A 152 -16.14 8.55 -3.87
C SER A 152 -16.59 9.28 -5.14
N ILE A 153 -15.78 9.26 -6.20
CA ILE A 153 -16.12 9.84 -7.49
C ILE A 153 -17.27 9.04 -8.14
N ASP A 154 -17.23 7.72 -8.07
CA ASP A 154 -18.30 6.86 -8.60
C ASP A 154 -19.63 7.11 -7.86
N ASP A 155 -19.61 7.31 -6.54
CA ASP A 155 -20.78 7.65 -5.73
C ASP A 155 -21.37 9.02 -6.15
N LEU A 156 -20.53 10.03 -6.37
CA LEU A 156 -20.96 11.34 -6.84
C LEU A 156 -21.60 11.29 -8.23
N TYR A 157 -21.05 10.47 -9.14
CA TYR A 157 -21.67 10.27 -10.45
C TYR A 157 -23.04 9.59 -10.35
N GLN A 158 -23.22 8.62 -9.45
CA GLN A 158 -24.51 7.99 -9.20
C GLN A 158 -25.54 8.98 -8.65
N ASP A 159 -25.12 9.88 -7.76
CA ASP A 159 -26.02 10.90 -7.20
C ASP A 159 -26.40 11.97 -8.23
N LEU A 160 -25.48 12.38 -9.10
CA LEU A 160 -25.78 13.24 -10.24
C LEU A 160 -26.78 12.60 -11.21
N ASP A 161 -26.64 11.31 -11.48
CA ASP A 161 -27.58 10.58 -12.34
C ASP A 161 -28.98 10.47 -11.71
N LYS A 162 -29.08 10.30 -10.39
CA LYS A 162 -30.36 10.31 -9.65
C LYS A 162 -31.03 11.68 -9.76
N VAL A 163 -30.28 12.78 -9.59
CA VAL A 163 -30.79 14.14 -9.72
C VAL A 163 -31.28 14.43 -11.16
N ARG A 164 -30.56 13.92 -12.16
CA ARG A 164 -30.90 14.11 -13.59
C ARG A 164 -32.13 13.31 -14.02
N ARG A 165 -32.43 12.21 -13.32
CA ARG A 165 -33.62 11.34 -13.58
C ARG A 165 -34.84 11.72 -12.74
N SER A 166 -34.75 12.69 -11.83
CA SER A 166 -35.92 13.22 -11.12
C SER A 166 -36.79 14.00 -12.13
N PRO A 167 -38.02 13.60 -12.39
CA PRO A 167 -38.89 14.31 -13.33
C PRO A 167 -39.26 15.67 -12.71
N VAL A 168 -38.72 16.74 -13.26
CA VAL A 168 -39.32 18.06 -13.09
C VAL A 168 -40.67 17.99 -13.80
N ALA A 169 -41.75 18.13 -13.03
CA ALA A 169 -43.09 18.10 -13.51
C ALA A 169 -43.32 19.13 -14.63
N ALA A 170 -43.89 18.64 -15.71
CA ALA A 170 -44.73 19.26 -16.70
C ALA A 170 -44.70 20.80 -16.90
N ALA A 171 -44.26 21.20 -18.07
CA ALA A 171 -44.94 22.25 -18.83
C ALA A 171 -44.89 21.83 -20.30
N GLU A 172 -46.06 21.58 -20.82
CA GLU A 172 -46.37 21.27 -22.22
C GLU A 172 -45.95 22.43 -23.11
N THR A 173 -45.26 22.18 -24.22
CA THR A 173 -45.47 22.87 -25.49
C THR A 173 -45.09 21.96 -26.64
N ASP A 174 -46.04 21.78 -27.51
CA ASP A 174 -46.04 21.16 -28.84
C ASP A 174 -44.88 21.68 -29.71
N GLY A 175 -44.33 20.79 -30.51
CA GLY A 175 -43.38 21.15 -31.57
C GLY A 175 -42.77 19.94 -32.26
N GLU A 176 -43.47 19.44 -33.29
CA GLU A 176 -42.97 18.47 -34.27
C GLU A 176 -41.59 18.81 -34.81
N ARG A 177 -40.63 17.86 -34.92
CA ARG A 177 -39.99 17.47 -36.19
C ARG A 177 -38.89 16.44 -36.06
N SER A 178 -39.11 15.41 -36.86
CA SER A 178 -38.18 14.62 -37.71
C SER A 178 -37.02 13.84 -37.08
N SER A 179 -37.24 12.55 -37.15
CA SER A 179 -36.32 11.44 -37.48
C SER A 179 -34.90 11.80 -37.88
N ASP A 180 -33.95 11.30 -37.10
CA ASP A 180 -32.73 10.69 -37.65
C ASP A 180 -32.39 9.45 -36.82
N ASP A 181 -32.37 8.31 -37.52
CA ASP A 181 -32.02 6.99 -37.04
C ASP A 181 -30.61 6.97 -36.45
N VAL A 182 -30.49 6.89 -35.13
CA VAL A 182 -29.30 6.34 -34.50
C VAL A 182 -29.72 5.01 -33.89
N ALA A 183 -29.34 3.94 -34.54
CA ALA A 183 -29.50 2.57 -34.10
C ALA A 183 -29.04 2.45 -32.64
N SER A 184 -29.99 2.43 -31.73
CA SER A 184 -29.77 2.11 -30.32
C SER A 184 -29.37 0.63 -30.26
N LEU A 185 -28.06 0.39 -30.20
CA LEU A 185 -27.52 -0.91 -29.77
C LEU A 185 -28.02 -1.14 -28.35
N GLU A 186 -29.05 -1.97 -28.20
CA GLU A 186 -29.53 -2.44 -26.89
C GLU A 186 -28.39 -3.17 -26.19
N LEU A 187 -27.72 -2.48 -25.26
CA LEU A 187 -26.70 -3.07 -24.40
C LEU A 187 -27.40 -4.06 -23.46
N PRO A 188 -26.86 -5.26 -23.26
CA PRO A 188 -27.37 -6.21 -22.28
C PRO A 188 -27.56 -5.54 -20.92
N THR A 189 -28.67 -5.84 -20.24
CA THR A 189 -29.05 -5.25 -18.93
C THR A 189 -27.94 -5.35 -17.85
N ILE A 190 -27.00 -6.26 -18.04
CA ILE A 190 -25.82 -6.47 -17.16
C ILE A 190 -24.89 -5.25 -17.12
N PHE A 191 -24.91 -4.38 -18.13
CA PHE A 191 -24.05 -3.19 -18.20
C PHE A 191 -24.73 -1.92 -17.65
N THR A 192 -25.99 -1.98 -17.26
CA THR A 192 -26.74 -0.84 -16.71
C THR A 192 -26.24 -0.40 -15.34
N GLN A 193 -25.47 -1.25 -14.66
CA GLN A 193 -24.86 -0.99 -13.34
C GLN A 193 -23.50 -0.28 -13.43
N LEU A 194 -22.97 -0.09 -14.64
CA LEU A 194 -21.67 0.55 -14.83
C LEU A 194 -21.80 2.07 -14.81
N SER A 195 -20.86 2.74 -14.14
CA SER A 195 -20.72 4.19 -14.22
C SER A 195 -20.36 4.62 -15.65
N PRO A 196 -20.61 5.88 -16.06
CA PRO A 196 -20.28 6.36 -17.41
C PRO A 196 -18.83 6.08 -17.79
N ARG A 197 -17.89 6.30 -16.88
CA ARG A 197 -16.46 6.04 -17.11
C ARG A 197 -16.13 4.56 -17.23
N GLN A 198 -16.76 3.71 -16.43
CA GLN A 198 -16.62 2.25 -16.54
C GLN A 198 -17.19 1.75 -17.87
N MET A 199 -18.29 2.34 -18.32
CA MET A 199 -18.89 2.05 -19.62
C MET A 199 -17.98 2.46 -20.79
N ASP A 200 -17.35 3.66 -20.71
CA ASP A 200 -16.38 4.10 -21.71
C ASP A 200 -15.23 3.12 -21.83
N VAL A 201 -14.62 2.74 -20.68
CA VAL A 201 -13.56 1.73 -20.65
C VAL A 201 -14.03 0.38 -21.18
N ALA A 202 -15.25 -0.07 -20.81
CA ALA A 202 -15.79 -1.33 -21.26
C ALA A 202 -15.99 -1.34 -22.79
N ARG A 203 -16.52 -0.25 -23.38
CA ARG A 203 -16.67 -0.10 -24.83
C ARG A 203 -15.34 -0.17 -25.57
N LEU A 204 -14.32 0.51 -25.07
CA LEU A 204 -12.99 0.50 -25.67
C LEU A 204 -12.31 -0.87 -25.56
N VAL A 205 -12.59 -1.61 -24.47
CA VAL A 205 -12.20 -3.03 -24.35
C VAL A 205 -12.94 -3.88 -25.39
N GLY A 206 -14.25 -3.62 -25.61
CA GLY A 206 -15.06 -4.26 -26.64
C GLY A 206 -14.52 -4.03 -28.07
N ASN A 207 -13.93 -2.87 -28.30
CA ASN A 207 -13.24 -2.52 -29.55
C ASN A 207 -11.84 -3.13 -29.67
N GLY A 208 -11.40 -3.95 -28.72
CA GLY A 208 -10.11 -4.64 -28.76
C GLY A 208 -8.89 -3.77 -28.39
N GLN A 209 -9.09 -2.56 -27.86
CA GLN A 209 -7.99 -1.67 -27.52
C GLN A 209 -7.19 -2.17 -26.31
N THR A 210 -5.88 -1.91 -26.30
CA THR A 210 -5.00 -2.20 -25.16
C THR A 210 -5.18 -1.17 -24.03
N ASN A 211 -4.73 -1.49 -22.80
CA ASN A 211 -4.81 -0.54 -21.70
C ASN A 211 -4.08 0.76 -21.98
N TYR A 212 -2.96 0.69 -22.72
CA TYR A 212 -2.21 1.87 -23.15
C TYR A 212 -3.03 2.76 -24.09
N GLN A 213 -3.68 2.17 -25.09
CA GLN A 213 -4.52 2.91 -26.06
C GLN A 213 -5.71 3.57 -25.36
N ILE A 214 -6.39 2.83 -24.47
CA ILE A 214 -7.49 3.34 -23.65
C ILE A 214 -7.01 4.50 -22.76
N ALA A 215 -5.84 4.36 -22.15
CA ALA A 215 -5.24 5.40 -21.31
C ALA A 215 -5.01 6.70 -22.08
N CYS A 216 -4.45 6.59 -23.29
CA CYS A 216 -4.24 7.73 -24.20
C CYS A 216 -5.57 8.38 -24.63
N GLU A 217 -6.58 7.58 -24.99
CA GLU A 217 -7.85 8.09 -25.49
C GLU A 217 -8.68 8.79 -24.39
N LEU A 218 -8.68 8.23 -23.19
CA LEU A 218 -9.43 8.79 -22.04
C LEU A 218 -8.66 9.81 -21.22
N GLY A 219 -7.37 10.06 -21.52
CA GLY A 219 -6.52 11.01 -20.78
C GLY A 219 -6.21 10.58 -19.35
N ILE A 220 -6.11 9.27 -19.10
CA ILE A 220 -5.86 8.67 -17.76
C ILE A 220 -4.62 7.79 -17.80
N THR A 221 -4.16 7.30 -16.64
CA THR A 221 -3.01 6.41 -16.59
C THR A 221 -3.39 4.97 -16.93
N GLU A 222 -2.42 4.17 -17.44
CA GLU A 222 -2.65 2.74 -17.72
C GLU A 222 -3.06 1.95 -16.46
N ASN A 223 -2.55 2.34 -15.29
CA ASN A 223 -2.94 1.74 -14.01
C ASN A 223 -4.41 2.03 -13.67
N THR A 224 -4.88 3.23 -13.96
CA THR A 224 -6.30 3.61 -13.81
C THR A 224 -7.18 2.78 -14.73
N VAL A 225 -6.76 2.54 -15.98
CA VAL A 225 -7.47 1.65 -16.91
C VAL A 225 -7.55 0.22 -16.37
N LYS A 226 -6.43 -0.33 -15.84
CA LYS A 226 -6.42 -1.66 -15.22
C LYS A 226 -7.41 -1.75 -14.05
N LEU A 227 -7.51 -0.69 -13.25
CA LEU A 227 -8.48 -0.61 -12.14
C LEU A 227 -9.91 -0.66 -12.67
N TYR A 228 -10.27 0.19 -13.64
CA TYR A 228 -11.61 0.20 -14.25
C TYR A 228 -11.95 -1.14 -14.90
N VAL A 229 -11.04 -1.76 -15.63
CA VAL A 229 -11.26 -3.10 -16.22
C VAL A 229 -11.56 -4.13 -15.13
N SER A 230 -10.84 -4.12 -14.02
CA SER A 230 -11.08 -5.03 -12.89
C SER A 230 -12.44 -4.80 -12.23
N GLN A 231 -12.86 -3.54 -12.07
CA GLN A 231 -14.18 -3.18 -11.53
C GLN A 231 -15.29 -3.62 -12.47
N VAL A 232 -15.17 -3.37 -13.78
CA VAL A 232 -16.14 -3.79 -14.80
C VAL A 232 -16.31 -5.31 -14.79
N LEU A 233 -15.21 -6.06 -14.78
CA LEU A 233 -15.25 -7.53 -14.72
C LEU A 233 -15.99 -8.02 -13.47
N ARG A 234 -15.77 -7.40 -12.31
CA ARG A 234 -16.45 -7.73 -11.06
C ARG A 234 -17.96 -7.43 -11.13
N LEU A 235 -18.34 -6.24 -11.59
CA LEU A 235 -19.74 -5.80 -11.68
C LEU A 235 -20.55 -6.59 -12.73
N THR A 236 -19.89 -7.01 -13.82
CA THR A 236 -20.51 -7.80 -14.88
C THR A 236 -20.41 -9.31 -14.65
N HIS A 237 -19.79 -9.74 -13.53
CA HIS A 237 -19.53 -11.16 -13.20
C HIS A 237 -18.76 -11.89 -14.30
N MET A 238 -17.89 -11.19 -15.03
CA MET A 238 -17.04 -11.77 -16.07
C MET A 238 -15.66 -12.13 -15.50
N HIS A 239 -15.14 -13.28 -15.91
CA HIS A 239 -13.90 -13.82 -15.34
C HIS A 239 -12.62 -13.27 -16.01
N ASN A 240 -12.73 -12.74 -17.23
CA ASN A 240 -11.57 -12.23 -17.96
C ASN A 240 -11.94 -11.18 -18.99
N ARG A 241 -10.92 -10.42 -19.43
CA ARG A 241 -11.03 -9.37 -20.44
C ARG A 241 -11.59 -9.85 -21.77
N THR A 242 -11.29 -11.09 -22.16
CA THR A 242 -11.76 -11.67 -23.42
C THR A 242 -13.29 -11.85 -23.41
N GLN A 243 -13.85 -12.28 -22.28
CA GLN A 243 -15.30 -12.36 -22.11
C GLN A 243 -15.97 -11.01 -22.19
N LEU A 244 -15.38 -9.98 -21.59
CA LEU A 244 -15.88 -8.61 -21.65
C LEU A 244 -15.81 -8.07 -23.10
N ALA A 245 -14.70 -8.29 -23.81
CA ALA A 245 -14.55 -7.88 -25.19
C ALA A 245 -15.57 -8.56 -26.11
N LEU A 246 -15.80 -9.86 -25.97
CA LEU A 246 -16.78 -10.60 -26.74
C LEU A 246 -18.23 -10.13 -26.45
N ALA A 247 -18.55 -9.82 -25.20
CA ALA A 247 -19.89 -9.36 -24.82
C ALA A 247 -20.25 -7.98 -25.41
N LEU A 248 -19.25 -7.13 -25.68
CA LEU A 248 -19.40 -5.77 -26.21
C LEU A 248 -18.95 -5.62 -27.66
N SER A 249 -18.48 -6.70 -28.30
CA SER A 249 -18.09 -6.69 -29.71
C SER A 249 -19.31 -6.51 -30.62
N PRO A 250 -19.27 -5.59 -31.58
CA PRO A 250 -20.40 -5.31 -32.48
C PRO A 250 -20.84 -6.49 -33.37
N SER A 251 -20.09 -7.57 -33.38
CA SER A 251 -20.31 -8.73 -34.28
C SER A 251 -21.30 -9.78 -33.73
N THR A 252 -21.82 -9.65 -32.49
CA THR A 252 -22.60 -10.73 -31.86
C THR A 252 -24.11 -10.62 -32.07
N SER A 253 -24.61 -9.56 -32.71
CA SER A 253 -26.06 -9.36 -32.95
C SER A 253 -26.64 -10.13 -34.15
N THR A 254 -25.79 -10.77 -34.99
CA THR A 254 -26.29 -11.33 -36.28
C THR A 254 -26.44 -12.86 -36.29
N MET A 255 -26.08 -13.58 -35.24
CA MET A 255 -26.09 -15.08 -35.23
C MET A 255 -27.17 -15.75 -34.37
N ARG A 256 -28.13 -15.03 -33.80
CA ARG A 256 -29.22 -15.65 -33.00
C ARG A 256 -30.58 -15.75 -33.69
N GLN A 257 -30.69 -15.51 -35.01
CA GLN A 257 -31.94 -15.63 -35.75
C GLN A 257 -31.96 -16.73 -36.84
N ARG A 258 -31.16 -17.77 -36.74
CA ARG A 258 -31.25 -18.91 -37.69
C ARG A 258 -31.20 -20.28 -37.06
N VAL A 259 -31.96 -20.56 -36.02
CA VAL A 259 -32.30 -21.97 -35.63
C VAL A 259 -33.67 -21.97 -34.99
N THR A 260 -34.75 -21.75 -35.78
CA THR A 260 -36.07 -22.33 -35.56
C THR A 260 -36.86 -22.21 -36.85
N ALA A 261 -36.58 -23.08 -37.80
CA ALA A 261 -37.48 -23.49 -38.87
C ALA A 261 -36.92 -24.77 -39.52
N HIS A 262 -37.21 -25.90 -38.90
CA HIS A 262 -37.64 -27.13 -39.60
C HIS A 262 -38.08 -28.14 -38.56
#